data_c339aa238c874a3c7688b5e3351c6134
#
_entry.id   c339aa238c874a3c7688b5e3351c6134
#
_cell.length_a   1.000
_cell.length_b   1.000
_cell.length_c   1.000
_cell.angle_alpha   90.00
_cell.angle_beta   90.00
_cell.angle_gamma   90.00
#
_symmetry.space_group_name_H-M   'P 1'
#
loop_
_entity.id
_entity.type
_entity.pdbx_description
1 polymer ?
#
loop_
_entity_poly.entity_id
_entity_poly.type
_entity_poly.pdbx_seq_one_letter_code
_entity_poly.pdbx_strand_id
1 'polypeptide(L)'
;MFQFIESIRIKEGRIERLDYHQSRVNRTLLNFGKFPFFQLNGIITPNALNASGVVKCRVKYDLQQVLDITYTTYAVKKIGSISLVELEGR
;
A
#
# COMPACT_ATOMS: atom_id res chain seq x y z
N MET A 1 -20.23 2.14 -9.33
CA MET A 1 -19.28 2.89 -8.58
C MET A 1 -17.92 2.25 -8.65
N PHE A 2 -16.91 3.02 -8.90
CA PHE A 2 -15.56 2.47 -9.06
C PHE A 2 -14.77 2.54 -7.78
N GLN A 3 -14.15 1.46 -7.42
CA GLN A 3 -13.24 1.44 -6.29
C GLN A 3 -11.94 0.80 -6.75
N PHE A 4 -10.84 1.35 -6.33
CA PHE A 4 -9.53 0.88 -6.72
C PHE A 4 -8.72 0.54 -5.49
N ILE A 5 -7.82 -0.41 -5.62
CA ILE A 5 -6.96 -0.81 -4.52
C ILE A 5 -5.52 -0.78 -4.99
N GLU A 6 -4.67 -0.15 -4.20
CA GLU A 6 -3.25 -0.15 -4.46
C GLU A 6 -2.57 -0.88 -3.30
N SER A 7 -1.82 -1.92 -3.59
CA SER A 7 -1.13 -2.68 -2.56
C SER A 7 0.34 -2.30 -2.61
N ILE A 8 0.85 -1.80 -1.49
CA ILE A 8 2.16 -1.22 -1.43
C ILE A 8 2.96 -1.91 -0.35
N ARG A 9 4.21 -2.22 -0.62
CA ARG A 9 5.06 -2.86 0.36
C ARG A 9 5.91 -1.79 1.06
N ILE A 10 5.94 -1.84 2.38
CA ILE A 10 6.80 -1.00 3.16
C ILE A 10 7.80 -1.92 3.81
N LYS A 11 9.09 -1.73 3.50
CA LYS A 11 10.11 -2.60 4.03
C LYS A 11 11.04 -1.79 4.87
N GLU A 12 11.12 -2.14 6.14
CA GLU A 12 11.99 -1.46 7.08
C GLU A 12 11.85 0.06 7.03
N GLY A 13 10.62 0.50 7.07
CA GLY A 13 10.33 1.92 7.10
C GLY A 13 10.36 2.62 5.77
N ARG A 14 10.56 1.90 4.68
CA ARG A 14 10.61 2.52 3.39
C ARG A 14 9.48 2.05 2.51
N ILE A 15 8.81 2.96 1.85
CA ILE A 15 7.76 2.62 0.91
C ILE A 15 8.45 2.21 -0.36
N GLU A 16 8.32 0.93 -0.73
CA GLU A 16 8.98 0.45 -1.93
C GLU A 16 8.22 0.86 -3.16
N ARG A 17 8.95 1.27 -4.17
CA ARG A 17 8.37 1.62 -5.46
C ARG A 17 7.30 2.71 -5.33
N LEU A 18 7.56 3.67 -4.47
CA LEU A 18 6.60 4.75 -4.25
C LEU A 18 6.25 5.45 -5.55
N ASP A 19 7.23 5.79 -6.37
CA ASP A 19 6.97 6.50 -7.60
C ASP A 19 6.09 5.69 -8.54
N TYR A 20 6.31 4.39 -8.58
CA TYR A 20 5.52 3.53 -9.45
C TYR A 20 4.08 3.50 -8.98
N HIS A 21 3.85 3.34 -7.68
CA HIS A 21 2.50 3.28 -7.15
C HIS A 21 1.80 4.63 -7.29
N GLN A 22 2.52 5.71 -7.06
CA GLN A 22 1.92 7.02 -7.21
C GLN A 22 1.56 7.28 -8.67
N SER A 23 2.40 6.83 -9.60
CA SER A 23 2.09 6.99 -11.01
C SER A 23 0.87 6.19 -11.40
N ARG A 24 0.70 5.00 -10.83
CA ARG A 24 -0.47 4.19 -11.14
C ARG A 24 -1.74 4.86 -10.63
N VAL A 25 -1.71 5.43 -9.44
CA VAL A 25 -2.86 6.12 -8.88
C VAL A 25 -3.19 7.32 -9.77
N ASN A 26 -2.17 8.09 -10.11
CA ASN A 26 -2.37 9.29 -10.92
C ASN A 26 -2.97 8.93 -12.28
N ARG A 27 -2.44 7.87 -12.90
CA ARG A 27 -2.93 7.48 -14.21
C ARG A 27 -4.36 6.99 -14.13
N THR A 28 -4.69 6.25 -13.08
CA THR A 28 -6.05 5.74 -12.91
C THR A 28 -7.02 6.90 -12.79
N LEU A 29 -6.69 7.89 -11.97
CA LEU A 29 -7.57 9.02 -11.79
C LEU A 29 -7.71 9.83 -13.06
N LEU A 30 -6.60 10.06 -13.76
CA LEU A 30 -6.64 10.83 -14.99
C LEU A 30 -7.45 10.12 -16.07
N ASN A 31 -7.41 8.80 -16.10
CA ASN A 31 -8.19 8.06 -17.09
C ASN A 31 -9.69 8.25 -16.90
N PHE A 32 -10.11 8.65 -15.71
CA PHE A 32 -11.51 8.90 -15.46
C PHE A 32 -11.80 10.41 -15.38
N GLY A 33 -10.88 11.22 -15.87
CA GLY A 33 -11.11 12.66 -15.92
C GLY A 33 -10.92 13.35 -14.59
N LYS A 34 -10.20 12.73 -13.65
CA LYS A 34 -10.02 13.31 -12.35
C LYS A 34 -8.56 13.65 -12.15
N PHE A 35 -8.28 14.73 -11.45
CA PHE A 35 -6.91 15.06 -11.12
C PHE A 35 -6.48 14.25 -9.90
N PRO A 36 -5.21 13.92 -9.78
CA PRO A 36 -4.72 13.24 -8.61
C PRO A 36 -4.94 14.13 -7.38
N PHE A 37 -5.64 13.60 -6.38
CA PHE A 37 -6.00 14.42 -5.25
C PHE A 37 -5.32 13.97 -3.97
N PHE A 38 -4.48 12.98 -4.01
CA PHE A 38 -3.76 12.57 -2.82
C PHE A 38 -2.38 12.04 -3.17
N GLN A 39 -1.47 12.08 -2.21
CA GLN A 39 -0.13 11.56 -2.36
C GLN A 39 0.02 10.40 -1.42
N LEU A 40 0.52 9.28 -1.92
CA LEU A 40 0.66 8.09 -1.09
C LEU A 40 1.55 8.33 0.10
N ASN A 41 2.67 9.03 -0.08
CA ASN A 41 3.55 9.25 1.04
C ASN A 41 2.96 10.21 2.07
N GLY A 42 1.88 10.90 1.73
CA GLY A 42 1.24 11.79 2.68
C GLY A 42 0.13 11.12 3.47
N ILE A 43 -0.37 9.98 3.01
CA ILE A 43 -1.46 9.31 3.69
C ILE A 43 -1.03 8.06 4.42
N ILE A 44 0.17 7.56 4.16
CA ILE A 44 0.67 6.38 4.85
C ILE A 44 1.25 6.85 6.16
N THR A 45 0.78 6.28 7.26
CA THR A 45 1.10 6.83 8.57
C THR A 45 2.52 6.55 8.99
N PRO A 46 3.10 7.42 9.79
CA PRO A 46 4.46 7.21 10.26
C PRO A 46 4.68 5.93 11.04
N ASN A 47 3.65 5.47 11.76
CA ASN A 47 3.83 4.23 12.50
C ASN A 47 4.11 3.07 11.58
N ALA A 48 3.48 3.02 10.43
CA ALA A 48 3.76 1.96 9.48
C ALA A 48 5.17 2.10 8.94
N LEU A 49 5.63 3.33 8.77
CA LEU A 49 6.96 3.54 8.24
C LEU A 49 8.04 3.20 9.26
N ASN A 50 7.70 3.23 10.55
CA ASN A 50 8.68 2.92 11.55
C ASN A 50 8.72 1.43 11.91
N ALA A 51 7.87 0.65 11.34
CA ALA A 51 7.84 -0.78 11.65
C ALA A 51 9.06 -1.46 11.06
N SER A 52 9.61 -2.41 11.77
CA SER A 52 10.69 -3.19 11.21
C SER A 52 10.08 -4.35 10.45
N GLY A 53 10.78 -4.85 9.50
CA GLY A 53 10.30 -5.94 8.68
C GLY A 53 9.45 -5.42 7.54
N VAL A 54 8.51 -6.23 7.11
CA VAL A 54 7.72 -5.91 5.94
C VAL A 54 6.27 -5.67 6.33
N VAL A 55 5.72 -4.57 5.85
CA VAL A 55 4.33 -4.24 6.10
C VAL A 55 3.67 -4.10 4.74
N LYS A 56 2.48 -4.67 4.60
CA LYS A 56 1.72 -4.50 3.38
C LYS A 56 0.68 -3.44 3.64
N CYS A 57 0.71 -2.39 2.85
CA CYS A 57 -0.23 -1.30 2.99
C CYS A 57 -1.20 -1.38 1.83
N ARG A 58 -2.48 -1.42 2.13
CA ARG A 58 -3.48 -1.47 1.07
C ARG A 58 -4.29 -0.20 1.15
N VAL A 59 -4.32 0.55 0.07
CA VAL A 59 -5.03 1.80 -0.02
C VAL A 59 -6.22 1.60 -0.93
N LYS A 60 -7.43 1.84 -0.41
CA LYS A 60 -8.63 1.72 -1.21
C LYS A 60 -9.14 3.13 -1.46
N TYR A 61 -9.42 3.45 -2.69
CA TYR A 61 -9.86 4.79 -3.03
C TYR A 61 -10.87 4.75 -4.17
N ASP A 62 -11.59 5.82 -4.37
CA ASP A 62 -12.48 5.92 -5.49
C ASP A 62 -12.15 7.22 -6.22
N LEU A 63 -13.06 7.71 -7.04
CA LEU A 63 -12.79 8.89 -7.84
C LEU A 63 -12.91 10.18 -7.04
N GLN A 64 -13.30 10.11 -5.79
CA GLN A 64 -13.52 11.29 -4.99
C GLN A 64 -12.72 11.32 -3.70
N GLN A 65 -12.35 10.17 -3.17
CA GLN A 65 -11.68 10.15 -1.87
C GLN A 65 -10.97 8.84 -1.61
N VAL A 66 -10.11 8.87 -0.63
CA VAL A 66 -9.49 7.67 -0.13
C VAL A 66 -10.49 7.06 0.85
N LEU A 67 -10.83 5.82 0.63
CA LEU A 67 -11.86 5.17 1.42
C LEU A 67 -11.32 4.43 2.63
N ASP A 68 -10.15 3.83 2.51
CA ASP A 68 -9.63 3.03 3.59
C ASP A 68 -8.14 2.77 3.39
N ILE A 69 -7.40 2.61 4.48
CA ILE A 69 -6.00 2.28 4.43
C ILE A 69 -5.79 1.23 5.50
N THR A 70 -5.27 0.08 5.11
CA THR A 70 -5.03 -0.99 6.07
C THR A 70 -3.58 -1.40 6.02
N TYR A 71 -3.05 -1.84 7.14
CA TYR A 71 -1.67 -2.27 7.24
C TYR A 71 -1.64 -3.69 7.78
N THR A 72 -0.87 -4.55 7.17
CA THR A 72 -0.72 -5.93 7.60
C THR A 72 0.76 -6.21 7.74
N THR A 73 1.19 -6.58 8.92
CA THR A 73 2.59 -6.90 9.10
C THR A 73 2.80 -8.38 8.86
N TYR A 74 3.95 -8.69 8.30
CA TYR A 74 4.30 -10.08 8.09
C TYR A 74 5.21 -10.48 9.23
N ALA A 75 4.74 -11.36 10.06
CA ALA A 75 5.54 -11.82 11.16
C ALA A 75 6.46 -12.87 10.67
N VAL A 76 7.67 -12.59 10.59
CA VAL A 76 8.63 -13.54 10.14
C VAL A 76 9.06 -14.38 11.28
N LYS A 77 8.70 -15.59 11.31
CA LYS A 77 9.13 -16.43 12.34
C LYS A 77 10.28 -17.10 11.89
N LYS A 78 11.26 -17.08 12.55
CA LYS A 78 12.39 -17.74 12.14
C LYS A 78 12.28 -19.14 12.15
N ILE A 79 11.49 -19.68 12.70
CA ILE A 79 11.41 -21.06 12.72
C ILE A 79 11.10 -21.49 11.46
N GLY A 80 11.62 -21.91 10.82
CA GLY A 80 11.40 -22.42 9.64
C GLY A 80 10.14 -22.55 9.06
N SER A 81 9.26 -22.15 9.54
CA SER A 81 8.09 -22.40 8.94
C SER A 81 7.85 -21.46 7.98
N ILE A 82 8.41 -21.44 7.14
CA ILE A 82 8.28 -20.67 6.13
C ILE A 82 7.07 -20.57 5.51
N SER A 83 6.49 -21.55 5.45
CA SER A 83 5.37 -21.52 4.69
C SER A 83 4.48 -20.42 4.88
N LEU A 84 4.34 -20.01 5.97
CA LEU A 84 3.42 -19.08 6.16
C LEU A 84 3.56 -17.96 5.33
N VAL A 85 4.59 -17.75 5.07
CA VAL A 85 4.77 -16.67 4.33
C VAL A 85 4.04 -16.57 3.17
N GLU A 86 4.10 -17.44 2.53
CA GLU A 86 3.56 -17.32 1.39
C GLU A 86 2.22 -17.12 1.35
N LEU A 87 1.73 -17.51 2.18
CA LEU A 87 0.43 -17.45 2.07
C LEU A 87 -0.01 -16.16 1.92
N GLU A 88 0.49 -15.45 2.18
CA GLU A 88 -0.03 -14.34 2.09
C GLU A 88 -0.02 -13.76 0.99
N GLY A 89 0.39 -14.05 0.60
CA GLY A 89 0.50 -13.53 -0.44
C GLY A 89 -0.40 -13.12 -1.14
N ARG A 90 -0.74 -13.42 -1.16
CA ARG A 90 -1.31 -13.29 -1.81
C ARG A 90 -1.72 -12.76 -2.00
#